data_f3f0d2500bf7501cc6dec0635ebed988
#
_entry.id   f3f0d2500bf7501cc6dec0635ebed988
#
_cell.length_a   1.000
_cell.length_b   1.000
_cell.length_c   1.000
_cell.angle_alpha   90.00
_cell.angle_beta   90.00
_cell.angle_gamma   90.00
#
_symmetry.space_group_name_H-M   'P 1'
#
loop_
_entity.id
_entity.type
_entity.pdbx_description
1 polymer ?
#
loop_
_entity_poly.entity_id
_entity_poly.type
_entity_poly.pdbx_seq_one_letter_code
_entity_poly.pdbx_strand_id
1 'polypeptide(L)'
;MIELTHVSKEYPKRGYALHDVSFHIKKGEFAFLTGHSGSGKSTTMRLIHMAERPTRGEVRVAAFSSERVTERDLWKVRRRVGMVFQDFRLLPGRTAVENVGFALEVTGTPQKAIQSRANRLLTQVGLASKAGARVEELSGGERQRVAIARALVNDPYILLADEPTGNLDDRATRGIMDLFWDLNARGMVVLMATHDLELTRRHPHARFFELDQGKLVYDSATADPVAS
;
A
#
# COMPACT_ATOMS: atom_id res chain seq x y z
N MET A 1 -10.90 9.49 3.26
CA MET A 1 -10.18 9.18 2.00
C MET A 1 -10.33 7.72 1.60
N ILE A 2 -10.23 6.80 2.55
CA ILE A 2 -10.61 5.39 2.41
C ILE A 2 -11.76 5.15 3.39
N GLU A 3 -12.81 4.47 2.97
CA GLU A 3 -13.96 4.14 3.81
C GLU A 3 -14.44 2.73 3.48
N LEU A 4 -14.57 1.91 4.50
CA LEU A 4 -15.22 0.60 4.45
C LEU A 4 -16.50 0.69 5.27
N THR A 5 -17.64 0.29 4.69
CA THR A 5 -18.94 0.34 5.36
C THR A 5 -19.58 -1.05 5.28
N HIS A 6 -19.68 -1.72 6.44
CA HIS A 6 -20.26 -3.07 6.59
C HIS A 6 -19.67 -4.09 5.59
N VAL A 7 -18.35 -4.04 5.37
CA VAL A 7 -17.67 -4.84 4.35
C VAL A 7 -17.49 -6.27 4.81
N SER A 8 -18.01 -7.20 4.02
CA SER A 8 -17.74 -8.63 4.14
C SER A 8 -17.15 -9.17 2.85
N LYS A 9 -16.20 -10.09 2.97
CA LYS A 9 -15.62 -10.82 1.85
C LYS A 9 -15.60 -12.31 2.14
N GLU A 10 -16.34 -13.05 1.35
CA GLU A 10 -16.41 -14.51 1.41
C GLU A 10 -15.76 -15.14 0.19
N TYR A 11 -14.98 -16.18 0.39
CA TYR A 11 -14.42 -17.01 -0.67
C TYR A 11 -15.10 -18.39 -0.66
N PRO A 12 -15.57 -18.90 -1.82
CA PRO A 12 -16.41 -20.11 -1.90
C PRO A 12 -15.85 -21.35 -1.20
N LYS A 13 -14.52 -21.47 -1.09
CA LYS A 13 -13.85 -22.64 -0.49
C LYS A 13 -13.21 -22.36 0.87
N ARG A 14 -13.15 -21.09 1.30
CA ARG A 14 -12.39 -20.67 2.51
C ARG A 14 -13.26 -19.97 3.55
N GLY A 15 -14.52 -19.69 3.22
CA GLY A 15 -15.41 -18.91 4.07
C GLY A 15 -15.08 -17.42 4.11
N TYR A 16 -15.48 -16.77 5.18
CA TYR A 16 -15.27 -15.33 5.35
C TYR A 16 -13.81 -14.99 5.63
N ALA A 17 -13.24 -14.14 4.78
CA ALA A 17 -11.96 -13.49 5.03
C ALA A 17 -12.12 -12.14 5.71
N LEU A 18 -13.28 -11.47 5.53
CA LEU A 18 -13.71 -10.29 6.28
C LEU A 18 -15.19 -10.44 6.61
N HIS A 19 -15.57 -10.01 7.80
CA HIS A 19 -16.94 -10.08 8.29
C HIS A 19 -17.34 -8.78 8.97
N ASP A 20 -18.21 -8.01 8.29
CA ASP A 20 -18.80 -6.76 8.79
C ASP A 20 -17.77 -5.71 9.26
N VAL A 21 -16.74 -5.48 8.45
CA VAL A 21 -15.65 -4.54 8.76
C VAL A 21 -16.06 -3.14 8.34
N SER A 22 -15.98 -2.18 9.27
CA SER A 22 -16.23 -0.76 9.04
C SER A 22 -15.13 0.09 9.65
N PHE A 23 -14.50 0.93 8.83
CA PHE A 23 -13.56 1.96 9.30
C PHE A 23 -13.37 3.05 8.24
N HIS A 24 -12.80 4.17 8.66
CA HIS A 24 -12.52 5.29 7.77
C HIS A 24 -11.12 5.84 8.02
N ILE A 25 -10.36 6.11 6.96
CA ILE A 25 -9.04 6.77 6.99
C ILE A 25 -9.18 8.14 6.33
N LYS A 26 -8.80 9.19 7.05
CA LYS A 26 -8.87 10.59 6.59
C LYS A 26 -7.74 10.91 5.60
N LYS A 27 -7.84 12.05 4.94
CA LYS A 27 -6.77 12.56 4.07
C LYS A 27 -5.52 12.88 4.91
N GLY A 28 -4.34 12.47 4.42
CA GLY A 28 -3.05 12.70 5.08
C GLY A 28 -2.82 11.84 6.32
N GLU A 29 -3.66 10.86 6.62
CA GLU A 29 -3.50 9.97 7.75
C GLU A 29 -2.53 8.83 7.45
N PHE A 30 -1.69 8.50 8.43
CA PHE A 30 -0.89 7.28 8.43
C PHE A 30 -1.57 6.26 9.35
N ALA A 31 -1.87 5.08 8.81
CA ALA A 31 -2.52 4.03 9.56
C ALA A 31 -1.79 2.69 9.39
N PHE A 32 -1.70 1.94 10.49
CA PHE A 32 -1.31 0.55 10.49
C PHE A 32 -2.55 -0.36 10.53
N LEU A 33 -2.50 -1.43 9.76
CA LEU A 33 -3.46 -2.53 9.80
C LEU A 33 -2.73 -3.76 10.33
N THR A 34 -3.00 -4.10 11.59
CA THR A 34 -2.31 -5.18 12.31
C THR A 34 -3.19 -6.43 12.42
N GLY A 35 -2.61 -7.51 12.92
CA GLY A 35 -3.26 -8.79 13.11
C GLY A 35 -2.37 -9.95 12.66
N HIS A 36 -2.66 -11.16 13.15
CA HIS A 36 -1.91 -12.35 12.78
C HIS A 36 -2.06 -12.75 11.31
N SER A 37 -1.26 -13.72 10.84
CA SER A 37 -1.40 -14.25 9.48
C SER A 37 -2.82 -14.82 9.27
N GLY A 38 -3.43 -14.50 8.14
CA GLY A 38 -4.80 -14.92 7.84
C GLY A 38 -5.91 -14.05 8.46
N SER A 39 -5.61 -13.02 9.24
CA SER A 39 -6.63 -12.15 9.86
C SER A 39 -7.45 -11.30 8.88
N GLY A 40 -7.08 -11.23 7.58
CA GLY A 40 -7.82 -10.47 6.56
C GLY A 40 -7.09 -9.24 6.01
N LYS A 41 -5.87 -8.89 6.48
CA LYS A 41 -5.11 -7.70 6.08
C LYS A 41 -4.93 -7.59 4.56
N SER A 42 -4.37 -8.61 3.93
CA SER A 42 -4.14 -8.59 2.47
C SER A 42 -5.45 -8.59 1.67
N THR A 43 -6.53 -9.17 2.22
CA THR A 43 -7.87 -9.07 1.61
C THR A 43 -8.36 -7.63 1.67
N THR A 44 -8.24 -6.96 2.82
CA THR A 44 -8.58 -5.54 2.98
C THR A 44 -7.82 -4.68 1.98
N MET A 45 -6.50 -4.88 1.82
CA MET A 45 -5.70 -4.17 0.83
C MET A 45 -6.18 -4.38 -0.60
N ARG A 46 -6.54 -5.63 -0.97
CA ARG A 46 -7.07 -5.95 -2.31
C ARG A 46 -8.42 -5.30 -2.58
N LEU A 47 -9.28 -5.21 -1.58
CA LEU A 47 -10.57 -4.52 -1.69
C LEU A 47 -10.39 -3.01 -1.87
N ILE A 48 -9.50 -2.38 -1.09
CA ILE A 48 -9.20 -0.95 -1.21
C ILE A 48 -8.57 -0.63 -2.57
N HIS A 49 -7.66 -1.48 -3.06
CA HIS A 49 -7.06 -1.36 -4.40
C HIS A 49 -8.04 -1.71 -5.54
N MET A 50 -9.26 -2.15 -5.20
CA MET A 50 -10.27 -2.66 -6.14
C MET A 50 -9.72 -3.75 -7.06
N ALA A 51 -8.80 -4.57 -6.56
CA ALA A 51 -8.37 -5.81 -7.21
C ALA A 51 -9.43 -6.92 -7.06
N GLU A 52 -10.23 -6.81 -6.01
CA GLU A 52 -11.39 -7.65 -5.72
C GLU A 52 -12.58 -6.77 -5.30
N ARG A 53 -13.78 -7.34 -5.36
CA ARG A 53 -14.99 -6.68 -4.85
C ARG A 53 -15.43 -7.30 -3.52
N PRO A 54 -16.02 -6.52 -2.60
CA PRO A 54 -16.64 -7.07 -1.42
C PRO A 54 -17.83 -7.97 -1.81
N THR A 55 -18.16 -8.95 -0.96
CA THR A 55 -19.38 -9.77 -1.11
C THR A 55 -20.61 -9.02 -0.59
N ARG A 56 -20.41 -8.19 0.46
CA ARG A 56 -21.42 -7.28 1.03
C ARG A 56 -20.74 -5.99 1.48
N GLY A 57 -21.52 -4.92 1.59
CA GLY A 57 -21.05 -3.62 2.01
C GLY A 57 -20.32 -2.87 0.89
N GLU A 58 -19.83 -1.70 1.22
CA GLU A 58 -19.23 -0.78 0.25
C GLU A 58 -17.81 -0.39 0.66
N VAL A 59 -16.90 -0.34 -0.33
CA VAL A 59 -15.57 0.24 -0.21
C VAL A 59 -15.51 1.51 -1.05
N ARG A 60 -15.22 2.64 -0.40
CA ARG A 60 -14.97 3.92 -1.07
C ARG A 60 -13.50 4.29 -0.96
N VAL A 61 -12.93 4.72 -2.08
CA VAL A 61 -11.52 5.13 -2.16
C VAL A 61 -11.44 6.40 -2.99
N ALA A 62 -11.04 7.49 -2.39
CA ALA A 62 -11.13 8.83 -2.96
C ALA A 62 -12.55 9.13 -3.44
N ALA A 63 -12.76 9.30 -4.75
CA ALA A 63 -14.08 9.54 -5.35
C ALA A 63 -14.74 8.27 -5.92
N PHE A 64 -14.14 7.10 -5.73
CA PHE A 64 -14.59 5.85 -6.33
C PHE A 64 -15.29 4.95 -5.30
N SER A 65 -16.34 4.28 -5.73
CA SER A 65 -17.13 3.33 -4.97
C SER A 65 -17.05 1.94 -5.59
N SER A 66 -16.88 0.90 -4.77
CA SER A 66 -16.85 -0.50 -5.23
C SER A 66 -18.16 -0.94 -5.90
N GLU A 67 -19.28 -0.29 -5.61
CA GLU A 67 -20.58 -0.58 -6.23
C GLU A 67 -20.71 0.02 -7.64
N ARG A 68 -20.07 1.20 -7.86
CA ARG A 68 -20.27 1.99 -9.09
C ARG A 68 -19.15 1.84 -10.10
N VAL A 69 -17.95 1.53 -9.64
CA VAL A 69 -16.78 1.39 -10.52
C VAL A 69 -16.97 0.20 -11.46
N THR A 70 -16.83 0.45 -12.76
CA THR A 70 -16.86 -0.59 -13.79
C THR A 70 -15.45 -1.15 -14.04
N GLU A 71 -15.35 -2.33 -14.66
CA GLU A 71 -14.07 -2.92 -15.10
C GLU A 71 -13.26 -1.93 -15.97
N ARG A 72 -13.93 -1.16 -16.81
CA ARG A 72 -13.32 -0.17 -17.70
C ARG A 72 -12.73 1.02 -16.94
N ASP A 73 -13.15 1.26 -15.70
CA ASP A 73 -12.72 2.40 -14.88
C ASP A 73 -11.70 2.03 -13.80
N LEU A 74 -11.42 0.74 -13.59
CA LEU A 74 -10.49 0.26 -12.57
C LEU A 74 -9.09 0.89 -12.68
N TRP A 75 -8.63 1.18 -13.90
CA TRP A 75 -7.36 1.83 -14.11
C TRP A 75 -7.31 3.25 -13.51
N LYS A 76 -8.45 3.97 -13.47
CA LYS A 76 -8.56 5.30 -12.85
C LYS A 76 -8.34 5.21 -11.33
N VAL A 77 -8.91 4.20 -10.68
CA VAL A 77 -8.68 3.93 -9.25
C VAL A 77 -7.22 3.59 -9.00
N ARG A 78 -6.67 2.63 -9.76
CA ARG A 78 -5.29 2.15 -9.59
C ARG A 78 -4.22 3.21 -9.84
N ARG A 79 -4.53 4.24 -10.61
CA ARG A 79 -3.65 5.42 -10.75
C ARG A 79 -3.64 6.31 -9.50
N ARG A 80 -4.70 6.26 -8.68
CA ARG A 80 -4.83 7.06 -7.44
C ARG A 80 -4.38 6.32 -6.19
N VAL A 81 -4.17 5.00 -6.32
CA VAL A 81 -3.80 4.10 -5.23
C VAL A 81 -2.54 3.34 -5.64
N GLY A 82 -1.40 3.73 -5.09
CA GLY A 82 -0.16 2.97 -5.22
C GLY A 82 -0.22 1.73 -4.33
N MET A 83 0.39 0.63 -4.79
CA MET A 83 0.47 -0.62 -4.03
C MET A 83 1.91 -1.11 -3.97
N VAL A 84 2.40 -1.35 -2.75
CA VAL A 84 3.69 -1.96 -2.44
C VAL A 84 3.44 -3.34 -1.86
N PHE A 85 4.07 -4.37 -2.42
CA PHE A 85 3.90 -5.76 -2.04
C PHE A 85 5.10 -6.26 -1.23
N GLN A 86 4.88 -7.24 -0.38
CA GLN A 86 5.92 -7.89 0.41
C GLN A 86 6.99 -8.58 -0.46
N ASP A 87 6.58 -9.19 -1.58
CA ASP A 87 7.43 -9.90 -2.53
C ASP A 87 7.98 -9.00 -3.66
N PHE A 88 7.93 -7.68 -3.47
CA PHE A 88 8.33 -6.60 -4.39
C PHE A 88 7.59 -6.60 -5.73
N ARG A 89 7.29 -7.74 -6.31
CA ARG A 89 6.68 -7.96 -7.64
C ARG A 89 7.37 -7.14 -8.75
N LEU A 90 8.68 -7.04 -8.69
CA LEU A 90 9.45 -6.41 -9.74
C LEU A 90 9.50 -7.30 -10.98
N LEU A 91 9.57 -6.67 -12.15
CA LEU A 91 9.68 -7.35 -13.43
C LEU A 91 11.11 -7.85 -13.59
N PRO A 92 11.32 -9.18 -13.65
CA PRO A 92 12.66 -9.76 -13.80
C PRO A 92 13.24 -9.39 -15.18
N GLY A 93 14.57 -9.34 -15.25
CA GLY A 93 15.30 -9.00 -16.47
C GLY A 93 15.23 -7.52 -16.87
N ARG A 94 14.46 -6.68 -16.16
CA ARG A 94 14.40 -5.23 -16.37
C ARG A 94 15.25 -4.48 -15.35
N THR A 95 15.69 -3.30 -15.73
CA THR A 95 16.40 -2.37 -14.85
C THR A 95 15.46 -1.70 -13.85
N ALA A 96 16.02 -1.03 -12.84
CA ALA A 96 15.25 -0.25 -11.87
C ALA A 96 14.40 0.84 -12.56
N VAL A 97 14.99 1.58 -13.48
CA VAL A 97 14.28 2.65 -14.20
C VAL A 97 13.15 2.12 -15.09
N GLU A 98 13.33 0.97 -15.74
CA GLU A 98 12.29 0.32 -16.53
C GLU A 98 11.15 -0.23 -15.66
N ASN A 99 11.48 -0.78 -14.49
CA ASN A 99 10.46 -1.21 -13.52
C ASN A 99 9.60 -0.04 -13.04
N VAL A 100 10.21 1.09 -12.70
CA VAL A 100 9.47 2.28 -12.26
C VAL A 100 8.64 2.86 -13.40
N GLY A 101 9.19 2.93 -14.62
CA GLY A 101 8.51 3.49 -15.79
C GLY A 101 7.40 2.65 -16.39
N PHE A 102 7.32 1.35 -16.05
CA PHE A 102 6.45 0.38 -16.72
C PHE A 102 4.97 0.79 -16.75
N ALA A 103 4.43 1.31 -15.66
CA ALA A 103 3.03 1.73 -15.62
C ALA A 103 2.72 2.91 -16.55
N LEU A 104 3.70 3.77 -16.84
CA LEU A 104 3.58 4.85 -17.81
C LEU A 104 3.75 4.35 -19.24
N GLU A 105 4.62 3.36 -19.45
CA GLU A 105 4.80 2.68 -20.74
C GLU A 105 3.49 2.08 -21.24
N VAL A 106 2.80 1.33 -20.39
CA VAL A 106 1.50 0.69 -20.70
C VAL A 106 0.42 1.72 -21.06
N THR A 107 0.52 2.95 -20.56
CA THR A 107 -0.46 4.01 -20.83
C THR A 107 -0.08 4.91 -22.01
N GLY A 108 0.96 4.55 -22.78
CA GLY A 108 1.37 5.27 -23.99
C GLY A 108 2.08 6.60 -23.72
N THR A 109 2.64 6.79 -22.53
CA THR A 109 3.43 7.98 -22.22
C THR A 109 4.71 8.02 -23.07
N PRO A 110 5.11 9.17 -23.63
CA PRO A 110 6.34 9.27 -24.41
C PRO A 110 7.58 8.86 -23.61
N GLN A 111 8.50 8.11 -24.24
CA GLN A 111 9.68 7.49 -23.61
C GLN A 111 10.53 8.50 -22.81
N LYS A 112 10.74 9.71 -23.38
CA LYS A 112 11.50 10.77 -22.70
C LYS A 112 10.86 11.22 -21.38
N ALA A 113 9.53 11.28 -21.33
CA ALA A 113 8.79 11.64 -20.13
C ALA A 113 8.84 10.50 -19.08
N ILE A 114 8.74 9.23 -19.53
CA ILE A 114 8.90 8.05 -18.67
C ILE A 114 10.28 8.08 -18.00
N GLN A 115 11.35 8.23 -18.79
CA GLN A 115 12.72 8.23 -18.30
C GLN A 115 12.95 9.34 -17.26
N SER A 116 12.52 10.57 -17.58
CA SER A 116 12.65 11.73 -16.69
C SER A 116 11.94 11.48 -15.36
N ARG A 117 10.71 10.98 -15.42
CA ARG A 117 9.91 10.75 -14.22
C ARG A 117 10.45 9.59 -13.38
N ALA A 118 10.81 8.48 -14.00
CA ALA A 118 11.37 7.33 -13.30
C ALA A 118 12.69 7.67 -12.62
N ASN A 119 13.60 8.38 -13.28
CA ASN A 119 14.86 8.83 -12.68
C ASN A 119 14.63 9.77 -11.49
N ARG A 120 13.68 10.70 -11.57
CA ARG A 120 13.32 11.59 -10.45
C ARG A 120 12.83 10.79 -9.25
N LEU A 121 11.99 9.79 -9.47
CA LEU A 121 11.49 8.92 -8.39
C LEU A 121 12.60 8.04 -7.79
N LEU A 122 13.49 7.49 -8.61
CA LEU A 122 14.65 6.75 -8.13
C LEU A 122 15.59 7.64 -7.30
N THR A 123 15.76 8.90 -7.68
CA THR A 123 16.48 9.87 -6.85
C THR A 123 15.77 10.11 -5.51
N GLN A 124 14.45 10.28 -5.53
CA GLN A 124 13.64 10.49 -4.32
C GLN A 124 13.74 9.32 -3.33
N VAL A 125 13.85 8.08 -3.82
CA VAL A 125 14.02 6.89 -2.97
C VAL A 125 15.50 6.54 -2.69
N GLY A 126 16.46 7.41 -3.09
CA GLY A 126 17.89 7.23 -2.82
C GLY A 126 18.60 6.21 -3.73
N LEU A 127 18.08 5.98 -4.94
CA LEU A 127 18.61 5.00 -5.91
C LEU A 127 19.07 5.62 -7.24
N ALA A 128 19.44 6.91 -7.26
CA ALA A 128 19.85 7.60 -8.50
C ALA A 128 20.99 6.86 -9.22
N SER A 129 22.02 6.40 -8.48
CA SER A 129 23.17 5.67 -9.03
C SER A 129 22.87 4.24 -9.49
N LYS A 130 21.70 3.70 -9.13
CA LYS A 130 21.26 2.33 -9.43
C LYS A 130 20.17 2.26 -10.51
N ALA A 131 19.84 3.39 -11.17
CA ALA A 131 18.77 3.45 -12.16
C ALA A 131 18.93 2.43 -13.30
N GLY A 132 20.15 2.21 -13.77
CA GLY A 132 20.49 1.24 -14.83
C GLY A 132 20.75 -0.19 -14.32
N ALA A 133 20.79 -0.44 -13.01
CA ALA A 133 21.02 -1.77 -12.46
C ALA A 133 19.79 -2.66 -12.70
N ARG A 134 20.01 -3.94 -13.02
CA ARG A 134 18.97 -4.95 -13.10
C ARG A 134 18.44 -5.26 -11.68
N VAL A 135 17.16 -5.59 -11.57
CA VAL A 135 16.56 -5.83 -10.25
C VAL A 135 17.17 -7.04 -9.51
N GLU A 136 17.76 -7.98 -10.22
CA GLU A 136 18.47 -9.12 -9.65
C GLU A 136 19.79 -8.74 -8.98
N GLU A 137 20.39 -7.61 -9.39
CA GLU A 137 21.65 -7.07 -8.84
C GLU A 137 21.43 -6.23 -7.58
N LEU A 138 20.18 -5.96 -7.23
CA LEU A 138 19.81 -5.11 -6.11
C LEU A 138 19.63 -5.93 -4.83
N SER A 139 20.03 -5.34 -3.69
CA SER A 139 19.72 -5.86 -2.35
C SER A 139 18.19 -5.85 -2.09
N GLY A 140 17.74 -6.55 -1.05
CA GLY A 140 16.33 -6.56 -0.65
C GLY A 140 15.77 -5.15 -0.39
N GLY A 141 16.52 -4.31 0.36
CA GLY A 141 16.12 -2.93 0.63
C GLY A 141 16.10 -2.05 -0.62
N GLU A 142 17.05 -2.24 -1.55
CA GLU A 142 17.05 -1.53 -2.84
C GLU A 142 15.87 -1.96 -3.72
N ARG A 143 15.58 -3.25 -3.80
CA ARG A 143 14.37 -3.76 -4.49
C ARG A 143 13.09 -3.17 -3.93
N GLN A 144 12.98 -3.06 -2.61
CA GLN A 144 11.83 -2.44 -1.96
C GLN A 144 11.71 -0.95 -2.33
N ARG A 145 12.80 -0.21 -2.35
CA ARG A 145 12.81 1.19 -2.79
C ARG A 145 12.39 1.34 -4.26
N VAL A 146 12.79 0.42 -5.15
CA VAL A 146 12.30 0.39 -6.54
C VAL A 146 10.78 0.12 -6.58
N ALA A 147 10.27 -0.81 -5.77
CA ALA A 147 8.84 -1.11 -5.70
C ALA A 147 8.03 0.10 -5.20
N ILE A 148 8.55 0.84 -4.22
CA ILE A 148 7.94 2.09 -3.74
C ILE A 148 7.96 3.16 -4.85
N ALA A 149 9.09 3.37 -5.51
CA ALA A 149 9.20 4.32 -6.63
C ALA A 149 8.21 4.00 -7.75
N ARG A 150 8.05 2.71 -8.09
CA ARG A 150 7.05 2.23 -9.07
C ARG A 150 5.62 2.52 -8.62
N ALA A 151 5.31 2.32 -7.34
CA ALA A 151 3.99 2.62 -6.80
C ALA A 151 3.65 4.12 -6.87
N LEU A 152 4.67 4.99 -6.80
CA LEU A 152 4.53 6.45 -6.85
C LEU A 152 4.44 7.03 -8.27
N VAL A 153 4.69 6.25 -9.32
CA VAL A 153 4.88 6.76 -10.68
C VAL A 153 3.67 7.52 -11.26
N ASN A 154 2.46 7.23 -10.80
CA ASN A 154 1.22 7.87 -11.21
C ASN A 154 0.76 9.02 -10.28
N ASP A 155 1.59 9.53 -9.36
CA ASP A 155 1.22 10.50 -8.31
C ASP A 155 -0.03 10.08 -7.53
N PRO A 156 -0.02 8.91 -6.87
CA PRO A 156 -1.16 8.46 -6.11
C PRO A 156 -1.40 9.35 -4.89
N TYR A 157 -2.65 9.43 -4.44
CA TYR A 157 -3.01 10.08 -3.16
C TYR A 157 -2.93 9.12 -1.98
N ILE A 158 -2.97 7.83 -2.26
CA ILE A 158 -3.00 6.74 -1.29
C ILE A 158 -1.89 5.76 -1.63
N LEU A 159 -1.13 5.36 -0.63
CA LEU A 159 -0.13 4.30 -0.72
C LEU A 159 -0.52 3.17 0.22
N LEU A 160 -0.81 2.03 -0.36
CA LEU A 160 -1.03 0.79 0.37
C LEU A 160 0.28 0.02 0.41
N ALA A 161 0.63 -0.53 1.57
CA ALA A 161 1.84 -1.33 1.73
C ALA A 161 1.51 -2.62 2.49
N ASP A 162 1.63 -3.75 1.83
CA ASP A 162 1.37 -5.08 2.39
C ASP A 162 2.70 -5.68 2.84
N GLU A 163 2.97 -5.66 4.16
CA GLU A 163 4.18 -6.15 4.82
C GLU A 163 5.51 -5.64 4.17
N PRO A 164 5.67 -4.31 3.98
CA PRO A 164 6.75 -3.77 3.15
C PRO A 164 8.15 -3.95 3.75
N THR A 165 8.26 -4.36 5.00
CA THR A 165 9.52 -4.54 5.74
C THR A 165 9.80 -5.99 6.13
N GLY A 166 8.87 -6.91 5.87
CA GLY A 166 8.92 -8.29 6.36
C GLY A 166 10.11 -9.13 5.87
N ASN A 167 10.79 -8.72 4.80
CA ASN A 167 11.94 -9.42 4.23
C ASN A 167 13.24 -8.58 4.30
N LEU A 168 13.30 -7.60 5.21
CA LEU A 168 14.40 -6.64 5.31
C LEU A 168 15.09 -6.74 6.67
N ASP A 169 16.38 -6.39 6.70
CA ASP A 169 17.10 -6.18 7.96
C ASP A 169 16.66 -4.88 8.65
N ASP A 170 17.05 -4.70 9.90
CA ASP A 170 16.66 -3.53 10.72
C ASP A 170 17.09 -2.19 10.11
N ARG A 171 18.24 -2.13 9.44
CA ARG A 171 18.74 -0.91 8.83
C ARG A 171 17.92 -0.54 7.60
N ALA A 172 17.62 -1.51 6.75
CA ALA A 172 16.76 -1.32 5.57
C ALA A 172 15.33 -0.97 6.02
N THR A 173 14.80 -1.66 7.05
CA THR A 173 13.48 -1.39 7.64
C THR A 173 13.37 0.07 8.07
N ARG A 174 14.32 0.60 8.86
CA ARG A 174 14.33 2.02 9.27
C ARG A 174 14.28 2.94 8.06
N GLY A 175 15.16 2.73 7.09
CA GLY A 175 15.21 3.60 5.91
C GLY A 175 13.97 3.51 4.99
N ILE A 176 13.22 2.41 5.02
CA ILE A 176 11.92 2.28 4.36
C ILE A 176 10.84 3.01 5.15
N MET A 177 10.84 2.89 6.48
CA MET A 177 9.88 3.61 7.32
C MET A 177 10.04 5.12 7.22
N ASP A 178 11.28 5.63 7.25
CA ASP A 178 11.56 7.06 7.06
C ASP A 178 10.97 7.56 5.73
N LEU A 179 11.12 6.77 4.65
CA LEU A 179 10.55 7.10 3.35
C LEU A 179 9.00 7.15 3.38
N PHE A 180 8.33 6.22 4.06
CA PHE A 180 6.87 6.25 4.21
C PHE A 180 6.40 7.47 5.02
N TRP A 181 7.12 7.82 6.08
CA TRP A 181 6.82 9.03 6.87
C TRP A 181 7.02 10.31 6.07
N ASP A 182 8.09 10.41 5.28
CA ASP A 182 8.32 11.54 4.38
C ASP A 182 7.20 11.71 3.34
N LEU A 183 6.70 10.60 2.80
CA LEU A 183 5.58 10.61 1.86
C LEU A 183 4.29 11.06 2.55
N ASN A 184 4.02 10.58 3.76
CA ASN A 184 2.86 10.97 4.54
C ASN A 184 2.91 12.45 4.96
N ALA A 185 4.07 12.95 5.38
CA ALA A 185 4.26 14.36 5.72
C ALA A 185 3.97 15.32 4.55
N ARG A 186 4.06 14.82 3.31
CA ARG A 186 3.66 15.56 2.08
C ARG A 186 2.17 15.43 1.76
N GLY A 187 1.37 14.85 2.66
CA GLY A 187 -0.09 14.74 2.55
C GLY A 187 -0.60 13.44 1.93
N MET A 188 0.26 12.47 1.64
CA MET A 188 -0.17 11.16 1.14
C MET A 188 -0.83 10.36 2.27
N VAL A 189 -1.93 9.69 1.98
CA VAL A 189 -2.49 8.68 2.88
C VAL A 189 -1.65 7.42 2.79
N VAL A 190 -1.22 6.89 3.93
CA VAL A 190 -0.49 5.61 3.99
C VAL A 190 -1.31 4.62 4.83
N LEU A 191 -1.58 3.45 4.26
CA LEU A 191 -2.10 2.30 5.01
C LEU A 191 -1.11 1.15 4.87
N MET A 192 -0.51 0.78 5.99
CA MET A 192 0.51 -0.28 6.04
C MET A 192 -0.02 -1.48 6.82
N ALA A 193 -0.14 -2.63 6.14
CA ALA A 193 -0.39 -3.89 6.81
C ALA A 193 0.93 -4.44 7.35
N THR A 194 0.93 -4.86 8.61
CA THR A 194 2.08 -5.50 9.25
C THR A 194 1.65 -6.38 10.42
N HIS A 195 2.42 -7.42 10.68
CA HIS A 195 2.32 -8.22 11.91
C HIS A 195 3.42 -7.85 12.93
N ASP A 196 4.31 -6.92 12.59
CA ASP A 196 5.36 -6.43 13.47
C ASP A 196 4.81 -5.40 14.45
N LEU A 197 4.46 -5.86 15.64
CA LEU A 197 3.94 -5.02 16.72
C LEU A 197 5.03 -4.10 17.32
N GLU A 198 6.30 -4.48 17.23
CA GLU A 198 7.39 -3.62 17.70
C GLU A 198 7.56 -2.40 16.80
N LEU A 199 7.47 -2.60 15.50
CA LEU A 199 7.44 -1.51 14.52
C LEU A 199 6.30 -0.53 14.85
N THR A 200 5.11 -1.04 15.15
CA THR A 200 3.95 -0.19 15.43
C THR A 200 4.11 0.58 16.75
N ARG A 201 4.66 -0.04 17.80
CA ARG A 201 4.91 0.62 19.10
C ARG A 201 5.87 1.81 19.01
N ARG A 202 6.79 1.81 18.04
CA ARG A 202 7.71 2.91 17.79
C ARG A 202 7.04 4.15 17.18
N HIS A 203 5.77 4.03 16.75
CA HIS A 203 5.02 5.09 16.08
C HIS A 203 3.64 5.34 16.71
N PRO A 204 3.57 5.71 18.00
CA PRO A 204 2.32 5.81 18.76
C PRO A 204 1.35 6.89 18.24
N HIS A 205 1.81 7.80 17.39
CA HIS A 205 0.99 8.85 16.78
C HIS A 205 0.27 8.40 15.51
N ALA A 206 0.62 7.23 14.96
CA ALA A 206 -0.12 6.66 13.85
C ALA A 206 -1.47 6.10 14.34
N ARG A 207 -2.42 5.98 13.42
CA ARG A 207 -3.66 5.25 13.72
C ARG A 207 -3.43 3.75 13.60
N PHE A 208 -4.13 2.99 14.45
CA PHE A 208 -4.03 1.54 14.48
C PHE A 208 -5.39 0.91 14.30
N PHE A 209 -5.43 -0.06 13.40
CA PHE A 209 -6.52 -0.99 13.23
C PHE A 209 -6.01 -2.39 13.51
N GLU A 210 -6.76 -3.18 14.25
CA GLU A 210 -6.43 -4.58 14.46
C GLU A 210 -7.55 -5.46 13.90
N LEU A 211 -7.14 -6.41 13.05
CA LEU A 211 -8.02 -7.44 12.53
C LEU A 211 -7.73 -8.76 13.21
N ASP A 212 -8.80 -9.41 13.69
CA ASP A 212 -8.77 -10.78 14.15
C ASP A 212 -9.89 -11.59 13.50
N GLN A 213 -9.54 -12.74 12.90
CA GLN A 213 -10.47 -13.65 12.22
C GLN A 213 -11.45 -12.92 11.27
N GLY A 214 -10.96 -11.94 10.53
CA GLY A 214 -11.75 -11.17 9.58
C GLY A 214 -12.63 -10.08 10.19
N LYS A 215 -12.54 -9.80 11.48
CA LYS A 215 -13.27 -8.74 12.16
C LYS A 215 -12.34 -7.63 12.61
N LEU A 216 -12.82 -6.39 12.58
CA LEU A 216 -12.12 -5.27 13.20
C LEU A 216 -12.36 -5.33 14.71
N VAL A 217 -11.30 -5.62 15.48
CA VAL A 217 -11.38 -5.76 16.95
C VAL A 217 -10.85 -4.53 17.68
N TYR A 218 -10.08 -3.69 17.02
CA TYR A 218 -9.56 -2.46 17.60
C TYR A 218 -9.39 -1.37 16.54
N ASP A 219 -9.74 -0.13 16.93
CA ASP A 219 -9.49 1.10 16.18
C ASP A 219 -9.07 2.18 17.18
N SER A 220 -7.82 2.64 17.10
CA SER A 220 -7.27 3.62 18.05
C SER A 220 -7.98 4.98 18.05
N ALA A 221 -8.77 5.30 17.01
CA ALA A 221 -9.53 6.55 16.98
C ALA A 221 -10.89 6.46 17.69
N THR A 222 -11.40 5.24 17.94
CA THR A 222 -12.69 5.00 18.62
C THR A 222 -12.52 4.36 20.00
N ALA A 223 -11.30 3.87 20.31
CA ALA A 223 -10.99 3.37 21.66
C ALA A 223 -11.00 4.55 22.64
N ASP A 224 -11.78 4.44 23.73
CA ASP A 224 -11.70 5.38 24.83
C ASP A 224 -10.24 5.48 25.31
N PRO A 225 -9.72 6.70 25.59
CA PRO A 225 -8.41 6.80 26.19
C PRO A 225 -8.44 6.04 27.51
N VAL A 226 -7.63 4.99 27.62
CA VAL A 226 -7.45 4.26 28.86
C VAL A 226 -7.03 5.28 29.91
N ALA A 227 -7.92 5.55 30.88
CA ALA A 227 -7.63 6.42 32.00
C ALA A 227 -6.38 5.88 32.71
N SER A 228 -5.29 6.64 32.59
CA SER A 228 -4.01 6.41 33.26
C SER A 228 -4.08 6.83 34.71
#